data_a575ce8fd7f200455dfe0b1b87f0e867
#
_entry.id   a575ce8fd7f200455dfe0b1b87f0e867
#
_cell.length_a   1.000
_cell.length_b   1.000
_cell.length_c   1.000
_cell.angle_alpha   90.00
_cell.angle_beta   90.00
_cell.angle_gamma   90.00
#
_symmetry.space_group_name_H-M   'P 1'
#
loop_
_entity.id
_entity.type
_entity.pdbx_description
1 polymer ?
#
loop_
_entity_poly.entity_id
_entity_poly.type
_entity_poly.pdbx_seq_one_letter_code
_entity_poly.pdbx_strand_id
1 'polypeptide(L)'
;MKWCKQPKIASNLQMPTITQSQLTFESGSKPIRIDAYIPGSNGTSLPAVIALHGAGGDVAGTEKFAAQLAEQGFAVYVLHYFDRTDTQSADKPTILRNFPVWMKTLWDAISFVEKQPAVDRERIALLGFSLGAYLSLANSTIDGRVKAVVEFFGGLPREMRLFMRRLCPTLILHGEADATVPVAEAYNLQQLLEQKSIPYEIKIYPGAGHGFESEVWRDAGQRALHFLQKYLAAS
;
A
#
# COMPACT_ATOMS: atom_id res chain seq x y z
N MET A 1 44.44 -37.83 -7.99
CA MET A 1 43.43 -36.80 -8.22
C MET A 1 42.51 -36.66 -6.98
N LYS A 2 42.70 -35.60 -6.20
CA LYS A 2 41.87 -35.33 -5.03
C LYS A 2 40.66 -34.53 -5.45
N TRP A 3 39.45 -35.07 -5.27
CA TRP A 3 38.21 -34.38 -5.50
C TRP A 3 37.99 -33.30 -4.42
N CYS A 4 37.98 -32.06 -4.86
CA CYS A 4 37.65 -30.90 -4.03
C CYS A 4 36.16 -30.96 -3.66
N LYS A 5 35.85 -31.18 -2.37
CA LYS A 5 34.48 -31.11 -1.86
C LYS A 5 34.06 -29.64 -1.88
N GLN A 6 33.06 -29.29 -2.71
CA GLN A 6 32.39 -28.02 -2.59
C GLN A 6 31.67 -27.88 -1.25
N PRO A 7 31.76 -26.72 -0.57
CA PRO A 7 31.01 -26.51 0.65
C PRO A 7 29.51 -26.45 0.34
N LYS A 8 28.73 -27.26 1.03
CA LYS A 8 27.28 -27.15 1.07
C LYS A 8 26.95 -25.81 1.73
N ILE A 9 26.48 -24.84 0.96
CA ILE A 9 25.83 -23.63 1.49
C ILE A 9 24.46 -24.09 1.99
N ALA A 10 24.39 -24.38 3.29
CA ALA A 10 23.12 -24.60 3.98
C ALA A 10 22.47 -23.22 4.23
N SER A 11 21.66 -22.74 3.31
CA SER A 11 20.75 -21.63 3.56
C SER A 11 19.52 -22.16 4.30
N ASN A 12 19.62 -22.35 5.60
CA ASN A 12 18.48 -22.40 6.50
C ASN A 12 17.97 -20.96 6.66
N LEU A 13 17.36 -20.38 5.62
CA LEU A 13 16.54 -19.17 5.74
C LEU A 13 15.23 -19.61 6.39
N GLN A 14 15.25 -19.63 7.73
CA GLN A 14 14.03 -19.81 8.51
C GLN A 14 13.15 -18.59 8.24
N MET A 15 11.96 -18.79 7.65
CA MET A 15 10.99 -17.71 7.42
C MET A 15 10.73 -16.99 8.75
N PRO A 16 10.70 -15.65 8.77
CA PRO A 16 10.49 -14.92 10.02
C PRO A 16 9.11 -15.27 10.59
N THR A 17 9.03 -15.45 11.89
CA THR A 17 7.74 -15.60 12.57
C THR A 17 6.99 -14.30 12.49
N ILE A 18 5.78 -14.31 11.91
CA ILE A 18 4.91 -13.14 11.82
C ILE A 18 3.98 -13.10 13.03
N THR A 19 4.04 -12.03 13.79
CA THR A 19 3.05 -11.74 14.83
C THR A 19 1.89 -10.98 14.22
N GLN A 20 0.70 -11.56 14.27
CA GLN A 20 -0.54 -10.91 13.84
C GLN A 20 -1.31 -10.42 15.07
N SER A 21 -1.77 -9.18 15.03
CA SER A 21 -2.60 -8.60 16.09
C SER A 21 -3.55 -7.55 15.51
N GLN A 22 -4.73 -7.41 16.11
CA GLN A 22 -5.64 -6.31 15.82
C GLN A 22 -5.45 -5.22 16.86
N LEU A 23 -5.13 -4.02 16.41
CA LEU A 23 -4.98 -2.82 17.21
C LEU A 23 -6.15 -1.87 16.94
N THR A 24 -6.29 -0.86 17.79
CA THR A 24 -7.34 0.16 17.66
C THR A 24 -6.74 1.54 17.96
N PHE A 25 -7.14 2.54 17.17
CA PHE A 25 -6.80 3.94 17.42
C PHE A 25 -8.03 4.82 17.21
N GLU A 26 -8.00 6.02 17.76
CA GLU A 26 -9.10 6.98 17.61
C GLU A 26 -8.92 7.86 16.37
N SER A 27 -9.98 7.95 15.54
CA SER A 27 -10.08 8.95 14.48
C SER A 27 -11.38 9.73 14.63
N GLY A 28 -11.27 11.02 14.96
CA GLY A 28 -12.41 11.79 15.46
C GLY A 28 -12.96 11.17 16.75
N SER A 29 -14.24 10.80 16.77
CA SER A 29 -14.90 10.17 17.90
C SER A 29 -15.16 8.67 17.72
N LYS A 30 -14.45 8.00 16.80
CA LYS A 30 -14.67 6.60 16.46
C LYS A 30 -13.39 5.79 16.66
N PRO A 31 -13.48 4.62 17.33
CA PRO A 31 -12.40 3.64 17.33
C PRO A 31 -12.29 3.01 15.93
N ILE A 32 -11.08 2.96 15.40
CA ILE A 32 -10.75 2.41 14.09
C ILE A 32 -9.85 1.20 14.29
N ARG A 33 -10.23 0.08 13.71
CA ARG A 33 -9.42 -1.14 13.73
C ARG A 33 -8.27 -1.04 12.71
N ILE A 34 -7.15 -1.63 13.06
CA ILE A 34 -6.00 -1.79 12.19
C ILE A 34 -5.32 -3.12 12.51
N ASP A 35 -5.20 -3.99 11.52
CA ASP A 35 -4.57 -5.29 11.70
C ASP A 35 -3.08 -5.19 11.40
N ALA A 36 -2.25 -5.57 12.36
CA ALA A 36 -0.80 -5.49 12.28
C ALA A 36 -0.19 -6.87 12.01
N TYR A 37 0.68 -6.94 11.03
CA TYR A 37 1.49 -8.10 10.63
C TYR A 37 2.96 -7.73 10.81
N ILE A 38 3.55 -8.16 11.92
CA ILE A 38 4.89 -7.73 12.32
C ILE A 38 5.85 -8.93 12.29
N PRO A 39 6.86 -8.92 11.40
CA PRO A 39 7.90 -9.94 11.43
C PRO A 39 8.83 -9.75 12.62
N GLY A 40 9.40 -10.85 13.13
CA GLY A 40 10.43 -10.78 14.14
C GLY A 40 11.64 -9.99 13.65
N SER A 41 12.03 -8.93 14.36
CA SER A 41 13.02 -7.95 13.90
C SER A 41 14.31 -7.89 14.73
N ASN A 42 14.48 -8.78 15.72
CA ASN A 42 15.65 -8.77 16.62
C ASN A 42 15.99 -7.36 17.19
N GLY A 43 14.95 -6.54 17.40
CA GLY A 43 15.09 -5.19 17.95
C GLY A 43 15.37 -4.08 16.91
N THR A 44 15.44 -4.39 15.62
CA THR A 44 15.56 -3.36 14.56
C THR A 44 14.20 -2.82 14.16
N SER A 45 14.09 -1.50 13.97
CA SER A 45 12.88 -0.89 13.41
C SER A 45 12.72 -1.23 11.93
N LEU A 46 11.51 -1.57 11.52
CA LEU A 46 11.14 -2.06 10.20
C LEU A 46 10.54 -0.95 9.34
N PRO A 47 10.73 -0.98 8.02
CA PRO A 47 9.93 -0.17 7.12
C PRO A 47 8.47 -0.58 7.24
N ALA A 48 7.56 0.39 7.20
CA ALA A 48 6.14 0.15 7.39
C ALA A 48 5.33 0.37 6.11
N VAL A 49 4.32 -0.46 5.90
CA VAL A 49 3.34 -0.32 4.81
C VAL A 49 1.94 -0.28 5.42
N ILE A 50 1.18 0.78 5.12
CA ILE A 50 -0.24 0.84 5.45
C ILE A 50 -1.02 0.45 4.21
N ALA A 51 -1.79 -0.64 4.29
CA ALA A 51 -2.56 -1.21 3.19
C ALA A 51 -4.05 -0.85 3.31
N LEU A 52 -4.66 -0.45 2.19
CA LEU A 52 -6.06 0.01 2.11
C LEU A 52 -6.84 -0.81 1.09
N HIS A 53 -7.97 -1.36 1.52
CA HIS A 53 -8.90 -2.10 0.66
C HIS A 53 -9.68 -1.21 -0.32
N GLY A 54 -10.35 -1.83 -1.31
CA GLY A 54 -11.21 -1.15 -2.27
C GLY A 54 -12.63 -0.86 -1.73
N ALA A 55 -13.47 -0.31 -2.60
CA ALA A 55 -14.85 0.10 -2.28
C ALA A 55 -15.77 -1.07 -1.87
N GLY A 56 -15.47 -2.29 -2.26
CA GLY A 56 -16.18 -3.49 -1.83
C GLY A 56 -15.98 -3.89 -0.38
N GLY A 57 -15.02 -3.27 0.33
CA GLY A 57 -14.71 -3.61 1.72
C GLY A 57 -13.99 -4.96 1.89
N ASP A 58 -13.32 -5.45 0.83
CA ASP A 58 -12.55 -6.72 0.88
C ASP A 58 -11.25 -6.54 1.66
N VAL A 59 -11.39 -6.62 2.98
CA VAL A 59 -10.26 -6.59 3.91
C VAL A 59 -9.45 -7.89 3.79
N ALA A 60 -10.11 -9.05 3.65
CA ALA A 60 -9.44 -10.35 3.62
C ALA A 60 -8.44 -10.51 2.46
N GLY A 61 -8.77 -9.99 1.27
CA GLY A 61 -7.83 -9.96 0.14
C GLY A 61 -6.63 -9.06 0.43
N THR A 62 -6.85 -7.92 1.08
CA THR A 62 -5.81 -6.99 1.50
C THR A 62 -4.91 -7.60 2.59
N GLU A 63 -5.47 -8.31 3.57
CA GLU A 63 -4.75 -9.03 4.63
C GLU A 63 -3.83 -10.11 4.07
N LYS A 64 -4.31 -10.87 3.09
CA LYS A 64 -3.49 -11.90 2.43
C LYS A 64 -2.25 -11.30 1.77
N PHE A 65 -2.39 -10.15 1.12
CA PHE A 65 -1.27 -9.44 0.53
C PHE A 65 -0.33 -8.85 1.61
N ALA A 66 -0.90 -8.35 2.71
CA ALA A 66 -0.16 -7.82 3.86
C ALA A 66 0.73 -8.90 4.51
N ALA A 67 0.19 -10.11 4.72
CA ALA A 67 0.96 -11.22 5.27
C ALA A 67 2.18 -11.56 4.38
N GLN A 68 2.01 -11.58 3.06
CA GLN A 68 3.11 -11.83 2.12
C GLN A 68 4.21 -10.75 2.19
N LEU A 69 3.83 -9.48 2.33
CA LEU A 69 4.82 -8.40 2.52
C LEU A 69 5.52 -8.49 3.87
N ALA A 70 4.82 -8.90 4.93
CA ALA A 70 5.42 -9.09 6.25
C ALA A 70 6.49 -10.20 6.23
N GLU A 71 6.28 -11.28 5.47
CA GLU A 71 7.29 -12.33 5.25
C GLU A 71 8.58 -11.78 4.60
N GLN A 72 8.49 -10.64 3.93
CA GLN A 72 9.60 -9.96 3.26
C GLN A 72 10.24 -8.85 4.12
N GLY A 73 9.88 -8.77 5.40
CA GLY A 73 10.52 -7.87 6.37
C GLY A 73 9.88 -6.49 6.52
N PHE A 74 8.65 -6.31 6.06
CA PHE A 74 7.88 -5.08 6.31
C PHE A 74 6.97 -5.22 7.52
N ALA A 75 6.84 -4.17 8.34
CA ALA A 75 5.74 -4.05 9.30
C ALA A 75 4.49 -3.60 8.52
N VAL A 76 3.50 -4.47 8.37
CA VAL A 76 2.33 -4.16 7.53
C VAL A 76 1.09 -3.95 8.37
N TYR A 77 0.35 -2.91 8.06
CA TYR A 77 -0.85 -2.48 8.78
C TYR A 77 -2.03 -2.39 7.81
N VAL A 78 -3.07 -3.20 7.99
CA VAL A 78 -4.30 -3.16 7.18
C VAL A 78 -5.32 -2.26 7.86
N LEU A 79 -5.65 -1.15 7.23
CA LEU A 79 -6.52 -0.12 7.80
C LEU A 79 -7.99 -0.38 7.47
N HIS A 80 -8.83 -0.48 8.51
CA HIS A 80 -10.29 -0.57 8.40
C HIS A 80 -10.92 0.85 8.37
N TYR A 81 -10.61 1.64 7.34
CA TYR A 81 -11.06 3.04 7.29
C TYR A 81 -12.58 3.19 7.17
N PHE A 82 -13.30 2.15 6.77
CA PHE A 82 -14.76 2.10 6.75
C PHE A 82 -15.41 2.12 8.15
N ASP A 83 -14.67 1.72 9.20
CA ASP A 83 -15.14 1.81 10.59
C ASP A 83 -15.53 3.24 10.97
N ARG A 84 -14.88 4.24 10.36
CA ARG A 84 -15.13 5.66 10.63
C ARG A 84 -16.55 6.08 10.30
N THR A 85 -17.20 5.43 9.36
CA THR A 85 -18.52 5.78 8.82
C THR A 85 -19.51 4.62 8.90
N ASP A 86 -19.15 3.54 9.62
CA ASP A 86 -19.94 2.30 9.73
C ASP A 86 -20.34 1.75 8.34
N THR A 87 -19.43 1.87 7.36
CA THR A 87 -19.62 1.44 5.97
C THR A 87 -19.12 0.00 5.81
N GLN A 88 -19.82 -0.82 5.03
CA GLN A 88 -19.36 -2.17 4.66
C GLN A 88 -18.90 -2.23 3.21
N SER A 89 -19.63 -1.53 2.33
CA SER A 89 -19.27 -1.34 0.92
C SER A 89 -19.71 0.06 0.48
N ALA A 90 -19.04 0.65 -0.50
CA ALA A 90 -19.30 2.02 -0.91
C ALA A 90 -19.60 2.12 -2.42
N ASP A 91 -20.75 2.65 -2.75
CA ASP A 91 -21.10 3.14 -4.09
C ASP A 91 -20.54 4.56 -4.32
N LYS A 92 -20.66 5.07 -5.54
CA LYS A 92 -20.13 6.39 -5.90
C LYS A 92 -20.65 7.54 -5.02
N PRO A 93 -21.96 7.66 -4.70
CA PRO A 93 -22.47 8.67 -3.77
C PRO A 93 -21.87 8.57 -2.37
N THR A 94 -21.73 7.35 -1.83
CA THR A 94 -21.11 7.10 -0.53
C THR A 94 -19.64 7.49 -0.53
N ILE A 95 -18.90 7.17 -1.62
CA ILE A 95 -17.50 7.57 -1.78
C ILE A 95 -17.38 9.09 -1.76
N LEU A 96 -18.14 9.79 -2.60
CA LEU A 96 -18.06 11.26 -2.68
C LEU A 96 -18.34 11.94 -1.35
N ARG A 97 -19.31 11.43 -0.59
CA ARG A 97 -19.68 11.98 0.74
C ARG A 97 -18.59 11.73 1.78
N ASN A 98 -18.00 10.53 1.80
CA ASN A 98 -17.15 10.08 2.89
C ASN A 98 -15.64 10.19 2.59
N PHE A 99 -15.24 10.46 1.35
CA PHE A 99 -13.82 10.53 0.96
C PHE A 99 -13.00 11.45 1.87
N PRO A 100 -13.42 12.67 2.21
CA PRO A 100 -12.65 13.54 3.12
C PRO A 100 -12.50 12.95 4.52
N VAL A 101 -13.51 12.24 5.01
CA VAL A 101 -13.50 11.62 6.32
C VAL A 101 -12.53 10.44 6.33
N TRP A 102 -12.52 9.60 5.30
CA TRP A 102 -11.57 8.49 5.15
C TRP A 102 -10.13 8.97 4.91
N MET A 103 -9.95 10.09 4.21
CA MET A 103 -8.65 10.77 4.11
C MET A 103 -8.11 11.16 5.50
N LYS A 104 -8.96 11.74 6.35
CA LYS A 104 -8.58 12.08 7.73
C LYS A 104 -8.26 10.82 8.55
N THR A 105 -9.03 9.75 8.37
CA THR A 105 -8.78 8.47 9.04
C THR A 105 -7.42 7.87 8.65
N LEU A 106 -7.05 7.95 7.37
CA LEU A 106 -5.72 7.52 6.91
C LEU A 106 -4.60 8.39 7.50
N TRP A 107 -4.79 9.71 7.58
CA TRP A 107 -3.84 10.61 8.25
C TRP A 107 -3.62 10.23 9.72
N ASP A 108 -4.72 9.92 10.45
CA ASP A 108 -4.66 9.50 11.85
C ASP A 108 -3.99 8.12 11.98
N ALA A 109 -4.24 7.20 11.02
CA ALA A 109 -3.57 5.90 10.97
C ALA A 109 -2.06 6.04 10.77
N ILE A 110 -1.60 6.93 9.88
CA ILE A 110 -0.17 7.22 9.71
C ILE A 110 0.43 7.73 11.03
N SER A 111 -0.29 8.63 11.73
CA SER A 111 0.14 9.17 13.03
C SER A 111 0.15 8.13 14.16
N PHE A 112 -0.68 7.10 14.05
CA PHE A 112 -0.68 5.96 14.95
C PHE A 112 0.47 4.99 14.63
N VAL A 113 0.65 4.65 13.35
CA VAL A 113 1.66 3.68 12.88
C VAL A 113 3.09 4.19 13.12
N GLU A 114 3.38 5.47 12.88
CA GLU A 114 4.72 6.04 13.11
C GLU A 114 5.21 5.96 14.56
N LYS A 115 4.29 5.74 15.52
CA LYS A 115 4.58 5.62 16.96
C LYS A 115 4.74 4.15 17.41
N GLN A 116 4.50 3.18 16.52
CA GLN A 116 4.60 1.78 16.89
C GLN A 116 6.08 1.37 17.10
N PRO A 117 6.39 0.61 18.17
CA PRO A 117 7.78 0.28 18.51
C PRO A 117 8.57 -0.44 17.41
N ALA A 118 7.86 -1.21 16.56
CA ALA A 118 8.47 -1.95 15.46
C ALA A 118 8.74 -1.09 14.21
N VAL A 119 8.25 0.15 14.15
CA VAL A 119 8.22 0.96 12.93
C VAL A 119 9.37 1.95 12.86
N ASP A 120 10.04 1.99 11.72
CA ASP A 120 10.88 3.12 11.34
C ASP A 120 10.01 4.21 10.70
N ARG A 121 9.77 5.26 11.45
CA ARG A 121 8.91 6.39 11.03
C ARG A 121 9.40 7.12 9.79
N GLU A 122 10.68 7.00 9.44
CA GLU A 122 11.25 7.61 8.23
C GLU A 122 11.04 6.75 6.99
N ARG A 123 10.47 5.54 7.15
CA ARG A 123 10.27 4.56 6.08
C ARG A 123 8.84 4.04 6.04
N ILE A 124 7.87 4.94 5.79
CA ILE A 124 6.43 4.60 5.69
C ILE A 124 5.96 4.72 4.24
N ALA A 125 5.31 3.68 3.72
CA ALA A 125 4.64 3.69 2.43
C ALA A 125 3.15 3.40 2.58
N LEU A 126 2.38 3.78 1.56
CA LEU A 126 0.99 3.39 1.40
C LEU A 126 0.84 2.39 0.26
N LEU A 127 -0.07 1.45 0.41
CA LEU A 127 -0.46 0.51 -0.62
C LEU A 127 -1.99 0.48 -0.69
N GLY A 128 -2.55 0.72 -1.86
CA GLY A 128 -4.00 0.81 -1.99
C GLY A 128 -4.56 0.06 -3.19
N PHE A 129 -5.76 -0.50 -3.01
CA PHE A 129 -6.52 -1.15 -4.05
C PHE A 129 -7.74 -0.30 -4.41
N SER A 130 -7.93 0.06 -5.69
CA SER A 130 -9.11 0.80 -6.17
C SER A 130 -9.34 2.08 -5.33
N LEU A 131 -10.43 2.19 -4.59
CA LEU A 131 -10.71 3.30 -3.68
C LEU A 131 -9.54 3.54 -2.69
N GLY A 132 -8.94 2.48 -2.16
CA GLY A 132 -7.76 2.58 -1.29
C GLY A 132 -6.55 3.20 -2.00
N ALA A 133 -6.39 2.97 -3.32
CA ALA A 133 -5.35 3.61 -4.12
C ALA A 133 -5.60 5.12 -4.28
N TYR A 134 -6.86 5.51 -4.54
CA TYR A 134 -7.25 6.93 -4.57
C TYR A 134 -6.96 7.64 -3.23
N LEU A 135 -7.29 7.00 -2.10
CA LEU A 135 -7.00 7.55 -0.77
C LEU A 135 -5.50 7.66 -0.51
N SER A 136 -4.73 6.64 -0.88
CA SER A 136 -3.27 6.61 -0.72
C SER A 136 -2.59 7.72 -1.52
N LEU A 137 -2.93 7.84 -2.80
CA LEU A 137 -2.40 8.88 -3.67
C LEU A 137 -2.80 10.28 -3.19
N ALA A 138 -4.07 10.49 -2.88
CA ALA A 138 -4.55 11.78 -2.37
C ALA A 138 -3.85 12.17 -1.07
N ASN A 139 -3.68 11.26 -0.12
CA ASN A 139 -2.98 11.53 1.13
C ASN A 139 -1.51 11.87 0.91
N SER A 140 -0.82 11.16 0.01
CA SER A 140 0.60 11.41 -0.29
C SER A 140 0.86 12.81 -0.89
N THR A 141 -0.17 13.46 -1.44
CA THR A 141 -0.03 14.84 -1.96
C THR A 141 0.13 15.89 -0.87
N ILE A 142 -0.25 15.57 0.36
CA ILE A 142 -0.27 16.50 1.50
C ILE A 142 0.57 16.01 2.69
N ASP A 143 0.81 14.69 2.83
CA ASP A 143 1.55 14.12 3.96
C ASP A 143 3.00 13.77 3.61
N GLY A 144 3.94 14.50 4.20
CA GLY A 144 5.39 14.34 3.99
C GLY A 144 5.99 13.07 4.60
N ARG A 145 5.29 12.38 5.46
CA ARG A 145 5.74 11.12 6.08
C ARG A 145 5.71 9.96 5.12
N VAL A 146 4.82 10.01 4.11
CA VAL A 146 4.72 8.97 3.07
C VAL A 146 5.88 9.09 2.10
N LYS A 147 6.69 8.02 1.98
CA LYS A 147 7.89 7.97 1.15
C LYS A 147 7.65 7.31 -0.21
N ALA A 148 6.66 6.42 -0.31
CA ALA A 148 6.29 5.75 -1.55
C ALA A 148 4.80 5.35 -1.55
N VAL A 149 4.22 5.24 -2.73
CA VAL A 149 2.86 4.70 -2.93
C VAL A 149 2.91 3.56 -3.94
N VAL A 150 2.27 2.45 -3.60
CA VAL A 150 1.91 1.39 -4.54
C VAL A 150 0.40 1.47 -4.76
N GLU A 151 0.00 1.71 -5.99
CA GLU A 151 -1.41 1.79 -6.35
C GLU A 151 -1.80 0.67 -7.31
N PHE A 152 -2.88 -0.01 -7.00
CA PHE A 152 -3.49 -1.05 -7.82
C PHE A 152 -4.83 -0.54 -8.37
N PHE A 153 -4.92 -0.41 -9.68
CA PHE A 153 -6.12 -0.05 -10.45
C PHE A 153 -6.93 1.11 -9.84
N GLY A 154 -6.22 2.18 -9.45
CA GLY A 154 -6.78 3.41 -8.90
C GLY A 154 -6.44 4.64 -9.75
N GLY A 155 -6.25 5.77 -9.07
CA GLY A 155 -5.88 7.05 -9.68
C GLY A 155 -5.81 8.18 -8.67
N LEU A 156 -5.47 9.37 -9.13
CA LEU A 156 -5.47 10.58 -8.30
C LEU A 156 -6.72 11.43 -8.60
N PRO A 157 -7.58 11.72 -7.59
CA PRO A 157 -8.74 12.58 -7.79
C PRO A 157 -8.36 13.92 -8.44
N ARG A 158 -9.12 14.37 -9.44
CA ARG A 158 -8.79 15.59 -10.20
C ARG A 158 -8.71 16.82 -9.31
N GLU A 159 -9.56 16.90 -8.30
CA GLU A 159 -9.62 18.00 -7.34
C GLU A 159 -8.32 18.08 -6.53
N MET A 160 -7.69 16.95 -6.22
CA MET A 160 -6.42 16.91 -5.48
C MET A 160 -5.25 17.51 -6.26
N ARG A 161 -5.31 17.54 -7.60
CA ARG A 161 -4.27 18.14 -8.45
C ARG A 161 -4.13 19.64 -8.21
N LEU A 162 -5.21 20.32 -7.81
CA LEU A 162 -5.23 21.76 -7.54
C LEU A 162 -4.56 22.11 -6.21
N PHE A 163 -4.64 21.20 -5.23
CA PHE A 163 -4.13 21.43 -3.86
C PHE A 163 -2.84 20.65 -3.57
N MET A 164 -2.32 19.97 -4.56
CA MET A 164 -1.15 19.11 -4.42
C MET A 164 0.10 19.92 -4.08
N ARG A 165 0.70 19.63 -2.91
CA ARG A 165 1.96 20.24 -2.47
C ARG A 165 3.18 19.41 -2.88
N ARG A 166 3.00 18.09 -3.02
CA ARG A 166 4.04 17.13 -3.33
C ARG A 166 3.46 15.88 -3.98
N LEU A 167 4.32 15.04 -4.49
CA LEU A 167 4.11 13.62 -4.77
C LEU A 167 5.33 12.85 -4.30
N CYS A 168 5.17 11.59 -3.98
CA CYS A 168 6.29 10.68 -3.69
C CYS A 168 6.45 9.66 -4.83
N PRO A 169 7.56 8.92 -4.88
CA PRO A 169 7.73 7.79 -5.78
C PRO A 169 6.49 6.91 -5.80
N THR A 170 6.02 6.55 -7.01
CA THR A 170 4.74 5.85 -7.19
C THR A 170 4.87 4.68 -8.15
N LEU A 171 4.40 3.49 -7.74
CA LEU A 171 4.20 2.35 -8.61
C LEU A 171 2.74 2.29 -9.04
N ILE A 172 2.50 2.23 -10.36
CA ILE A 172 1.18 2.17 -10.99
C ILE A 172 0.97 0.78 -11.58
N LEU A 173 -0.04 0.04 -11.12
CA LEU A 173 -0.37 -1.30 -11.57
C LEU A 173 -1.84 -1.33 -12.02
N HIS A 174 -2.10 -1.44 -13.34
CA HIS A 174 -3.44 -1.28 -13.88
C HIS A 174 -3.78 -2.29 -14.98
N GLY A 175 -5.03 -2.69 -15.05
CA GLY A 175 -5.54 -3.53 -16.13
C GLY A 175 -5.95 -2.68 -17.34
N GLU A 176 -5.54 -3.08 -18.56
CA GLU A 176 -5.89 -2.36 -19.79
C GLU A 176 -7.40 -2.36 -20.06
N ALA A 177 -8.08 -3.49 -19.74
CA ALA A 177 -9.51 -3.68 -19.95
C ALA A 177 -10.35 -3.36 -18.70
N ASP A 178 -9.83 -2.54 -17.77
CA ASP A 178 -10.55 -2.16 -16.55
C ASP A 178 -11.79 -1.30 -16.89
N ALA A 179 -12.98 -1.87 -16.67
CA ALA A 179 -14.27 -1.21 -16.92
C ALA A 179 -14.78 -0.41 -15.72
N THR A 180 -14.17 -0.58 -14.53
CA THR A 180 -14.56 0.12 -13.29
C THR A 180 -13.79 1.41 -13.12
N VAL A 181 -12.46 1.33 -13.24
CA VAL A 181 -11.55 2.48 -13.24
C VAL A 181 -10.82 2.47 -14.59
N PRO A 182 -11.19 3.34 -15.53
CA PRO A 182 -10.58 3.34 -16.86
C PRO A 182 -9.05 3.50 -16.78
N VAL A 183 -8.32 2.73 -17.59
CA VAL A 183 -6.83 2.76 -17.66
C VAL A 183 -6.29 4.17 -17.94
N ALA A 184 -7.12 5.05 -18.48
CA ALA A 184 -6.80 6.47 -18.66
C ALA A 184 -6.40 7.16 -17.33
N GLU A 185 -6.90 6.70 -16.18
CA GLU A 185 -6.48 7.25 -14.87
C GLU A 185 -5.01 6.93 -14.56
N ALA A 186 -4.53 5.73 -14.92
CA ALA A 186 -3.11 5.35 -14.82
C ALA A 186 -2.22 6.24 -15.71
N TYR A 187 -2.61 6.45 -16.97
CA TYR A 187 -1.86 7.34 -17.87
C TYR A 187 -1.91 8.81 -17.44
N ASN A 188 -3.04 9.28 -16.92
CA ASN A 188 -3.16 10.63 -16.36
C ASN A 188 -2.23 10.83 -15.15
N LEU A 189 -2.10 9.80 -14.29
CA LEU A 189 -1.18 9.82 -13.15
C LEU A 189 0.26 9.78 -13.63
N GLN A 190 0.60 8.91 -14.58
CA GLN A 190 1.92 8.86 -15.22
C GLN A 190 2.34 10.23 -15.74
N GLN A 191 1.50 10.85 -16.58
CA GLN A 191 1.79 12.17 -17.14
C GLN A 191 2.04 13.23 -16.06
N LEU A 192 1.26 13.19 -14.97
CA LEU A 192 1.45 14.12 -13.85
C LEU A 192 2.79 13.90 -13.14
N LEU A 193 3.18 12.65 -12.89
CA LEU A 193 4.46 12.30 -12.27
C LEU A 193 5.63 12.73 -13.15
N GLU A 194 5.54 12.54 -14.47
CA GLU A 194 6.53 13.02 -15.44
C GLU A 194 6.67 14.54 -15.41
N GLN A 195 5.55 15.27 -15.48
CA GLN A 195 5.54 16.74 -15.43
C GLN A 195 6.15 17.30 -14.14
N LYS A 196 6.07 16.54 -13.05
CA LYS A 196 6.63 16.92 -11.74
C LYS A 196 8.02 16.34 -11.48
N SER A 197 8.59 15.61 -12.42
CA SER A 197 9.88 14.90 -12.28
C SER A 197 9.93 14.00 -11.05
N ILE A 198 8.80 13.36 -10.73
CA ILE A 198 8.69 12.40 -9.62
C ILE A 198 9.00 10.99 -10.13
N PRO A 199 9.88 10.23 -9.46
CA PRO A 199 10.14 8.85 -9.84
C PRO A 199 8.88 8.00 -9.84
N TYR A 200 8.68 7.20 -10.89
CA TYR A 200 7.57 6.26 -10.96
C TYR A 200 7.95 5.00 -11.72
N GLU A 201 7.17 3.97 -11.53
CA GLU A 201 7.15 2.76 -12.34
C GLU A 201 5.70 2.49 -12.74
N ILE A 202 5.47 2.01 -13.96
CA ILE A 202 4.12 1.70 -14.44
C ILE A 202 4.11 0.34 -15.12
N LYS A 203 3.08 -0.47 -14.83
CA LYS A 203 2.79 -1.70 -15.55
C LYS A 203 1.30 -1.76 -15.88
N ILE A 204 1.00 -1.71 -17.16
CA ILE A 204 -0.33 -1.98 -17.70
C ILE A 204 -0.37 -3.45 -18.12
N TYR A 205 -1.41 -4.15 -17.68
CA TYR A 205 -1.61 -5.58 -17.98
C TYR A 205 -2.63 -5.75 -19.10
N PRO A 206 -2.19 -6.19 -20.29
CA PRO A 206 -3.09 -6.38 -21.44
C PRO A 206 -4.24 -7.33 -21.10
N GLY A 207 -5.46 -6.95 -21.47
CA GLY A 207 -6.66 -7.75 -21.25
C GLY A 207 -7.12 -7.92 -19.80
N ALA A 208 -6.36 -7.47 -18.81
CA ALA A 208 -6.78 -7.54 -17.40
C ALA A 208 -7.85 -6.48 -17.10
N GLY A 209 -8.86 -6.86 -16.30
CA GLY A 209 -9.93 -5.99 -15.82
C GLY A 209 -9.64 -5.35 -14.46
N HIS A 210 -10.72 -4.94 -13.77
CA HIS A 210 -10.65 -4.43 -12.40
C HIS A 210 -10.44 -5.58 -11.42
N GLY A 211 -9.23 -5.67 -10.84
CA GLY A 211 -8.72 -6.87 -10.19
C GLY A 211 -7.94 -7.74 -11.17
N PHE A 212 -7.08 -8.60 -10.66
CA PHE A 212 -6.15 -9.38 -11.47
C PHE A 212 -6.40 -10.88 -11.28
N GLU A 213 -6.08 -11.67 -12.31
CA GLU A 213 -6.00 -13.12 -12.20
C GLU A 213 -4.66 -13.57 -11.63
N SER A 214 -4.55 -14.86 -11.25
CA SER A 214 -3.44 -15.39 -10.44
C SER A 214 -2.04 -15.08 -10.97
N GLU A 215 -1.82 -15.12 -12.29
CA GLU A 215 -0.49 -14.86 -12.88
C GLU A 215 -0.16 -13.37 -12.83
N VAL A 216 -1.13 -12.52 -13.13
CA VAL A 216 -0.99 -11.06 -13.05
C VAL A 216 -0.77 -10.64 -11.60
N TRP A 217 -1.49 -11.23 -10.64
CA TRP A 217 -1.27 -10.99 -9.21
C TRP A 217 0.14 -11.32 -8.76
N ARG A 218 0.73 -12.40 -9.29
CA ARG A 218 2.11 -12.80 -8.94
C ARG A 218 3.12 -11.76 -9.43
N ASP A 219 3.03 -11.34 -10.69
CA ASP A 219 3.93 -10.30 -11.26
C ASP A 219 3.72 -8.95 -10.54
N ALA A 220 2.48 -8.54 -10.34
CA ALA A 220 2.13 -7.29 -9.65
C ALA A 220 2.66 -7.27 -8.21
N GLY A 221 2.54 -8.38 -7.48
CA GLY A 221 3.07 -8.54 -6.12
C GLY A 221 4.60 -8.46 -6.07
N GLN A 222 5.29 -9.07 -7.03
CA GLN A 222 6.76 -8.98 -7.13
C GLN A 222 7.21 -7.55 -7.45
N ARG A 223 6.51 -6.83 -8.34
CA ARG A 223 6.80 -5.42 -8.63
C ARG A 223 6.58 -4.55 -7.42
N ALA A 224 5.47 -4.74 -6.69
CA ALA A 224 5.18 -4.02 -5.46
C ALA A 224 6.28 -4.24 -4.41
N LEU A 225 6.71 -5.49 -4.22
CA LEU A 225 7.80 -5.83 -3.30
C LEU A 225 9.12 -5.13 -3.69
N HIS A 226 9.56 -5.26 -4.93
CA HIS A 226 10.80 -4.64 -5.40
C HIS A 226 10.76 -3.11 -5.28
N PHE A 227 9.62 -2.51 -5.62
CA PHE A 227 9.43 -1.07 -5.50
C PHE A 227 9.51 -0.60 -4.04
N LEU A 228 8.83 -1.28 -3.12
CA LEU A 228 8.89 -0.97 -1.70
C LEU A 228 10.31 -1.16 -1.14
N GLN A 229 11.01 -2.23 -1.49
CA GLN A 229 12.40 -2.45 -1.11
C GLN A 229 13.32 -1.33 -1.59
N LYS A 230 13.13 -0.85 -2.83
CA LYS A 230 13.93 0.24 -3.41
C LYS A 230 13.72 1.56 -2.68
N TYR A 231 12.49 1.93 -2.37
CA TYR A 231 12.16 3.26 -1.82
C TYR A 231 12.06 3.33 -0.29
N LEU A 232 12.04 2.17 0.37
CA LEU A 232 12.10 2.05 1.82
C LEU A 232 13.40 1.38 2.30
N ALA A 233 14.44 1.33 1.46
CA ALA A 233 15.78 0.88 1.88
C ALA A 233 16.29 1.78 3.03
N ALA A 234 17.06 1.19 3.95
CA ALA A 234 17.79 1.98 4.94
C ALA A 234 18.83 2.84 4.21
N SER A 235 18.91 4.11 4.58
CA SER A 235 19.90 5.06 4.09
C SER A 235 21.29 4.73 4.63
#